data_b144402cb7229e04e667d5e2cc19b9e8
#
_entry.id   b144402cb7229e04e667d5e2cc19b9e8
#
_cell.length_a   1.000
_cell.length_b   1.000
_cell.length_c   1.000
_cell.angle_alpha   90.00
_cell.angle_beta   90.00
_cell.angle_gamma   90.00
#
_symmetry.space_group_name_H-M   'P 1'
#
loop_
_entity.id
_entity.type
_entity.pdbx_description
1 polymer ?
#
loop_
_entity_poly.entity_id
_entity_poly.type
_entity_poly.pdbx_seq_one_letter_code
_entity_poly.pdbx_strand_id
1 'polypeptide(L)'
;MAQITDLFVYPVKSLKGIALSEAKTGLRGFEYDREWMITDSNYHFISQREIELMATFKTGINLSSLIIHSNDKQLDINLSPEKLHPVEATVWGDVCNAYDEGDEASSWLTNELGKYKGSSLRLVRFSAEEKRPVPEEYLNGVSAESAFSDQFPYLITSWESLDKLNKGLIKKSSNDVSMSRFRPNIVVKGLEDIEKMTSSNLSCTERNYQFGLRKPCKRCKIVTINQDNGEIIEPKEPLATLTRLKFSDEIYGAFFGQNAILLSNQSCTLRVGDKLKIN
;
A
#
# COMPACT_ATOMS: atom_id res chain seq x y z
N MET A 1 -1.45 9.80 -23.90
CA MET A 1 -1.77 8.40 -23.56
C MET A 1 -0.84 8.01 -22.44
N ALA A 2 -1.39 7.56 -21.33
CA ALA A 2 -0.57 7.13 -20.19
C ALA A 2 -0.04 5.72 -20.37
N GLN A 3 0.98 5.35 -19.59
CA GLN A 3 1.58 4.03 -19.61
C GLN A 3 1.92 3.60 -18.19
N ILE A 4 1.65 2.34 -17.86
CA ILE A 4 2.12 1.73 -16.60
C ILE A 4 3.63 1.54 -16.69
N THR A 5 4.37 2.14 -15.77
CA THR A 5 5.83 2.01 -15.70
C THR A 5 6.29 1.06 -14.61
N ASP A 6 5.53 0.98 -13.49
CA ASP A 6 5.87 0.13 -12.38
C ASP A 6 4.62 -0.45 -11.72
N LEU A 7 4.75 -1.67 -11.21
CA LEU A 7 3.74 -2.37 -10.43
C LEU A 7 4.37 -2.84 -9.12
N PHE A 8 3.64 -2.67 -8.01
CA PHE A 8 4.09 -3.10 -6.69
C PHE A 8 2.98 -3.81 -5.93
N VAL A 9 3.35 -4.88 -5.24
CA VAL A 9 2.53 -5.52 -4.21
C VAL A 9 3.20 -5.38 -2.85
N TYR A 10 2.43 -5.22 -1.81
CA TYR A 10 2.91 -5.07 -0.42
C TYR A 10 2.27 -6.15 0.45
N PRO A 11 2.81 -7.36 0.49
CA PRO A 11 2.15 -8.47 1.18
C PRO A 11 1.83 -8.18 2.64
N VAL A 12 2.77 -7.55 3.34
CA VAL A 12 2.61 -7.16 4.74
C VAL A 12 2.42 -5.65 4.85
N LYS A 13 1.35 -5.23 5.53
CA LYS A 13 1.11 -3.79 5.83
C LYS A 13 2.34 -3.18 6.48
N SER A 14 2.77 -2.04 5.97
CA SER A 14 3.94 -1.27 6.45
C SER A 14 5.32 -1.87 6.19
N LEU A 15 5.47 -3.08 5.63
CA LEU A 15 6.77 -3.57 5.16
C LEU A 15 7.05 -3.15 3.71
N LYS A 16 8.27 -3.39 3.22
CA LYS A 16 8.69 -3.09 1.85
C LYS A 16 7.83 -3.83 0.82
N GLY A 17 7.59 -3.20 -0.31
CA GLY A 17 6.89 -3.80 -1.44
C GLY A 17 7.80 -4.60 -2.35
N ILE A 18 7.19 -5.45 -3.15
CA ILE A 18 7.79 -6.25 -4.21
C ILE A 18 7.47 -5.58 -5.54
N ALA A 19 8.48 -5.28 -6.35
CA ALA A 19 8.30 -4.83 -7.72
C ALA A 19 7.94 -6.02 -8.62
N LEU A 20 6.94 -5.82 -9.49
CA LEU A 20 6.42 -6.84 -10.38
C LEU A 20 6.48 -6.37 -11.84
N SER A 21 6.76 -7.28 -12.78
CA SER A 21 6.59 -7.04 -14.22
C SER A 21 5.14 -7.20 -14.66
N GLU A 22 4.41 -8.06 -13.95
CA GLU A 22 2.96 -8.26 -14.12
C GLU A 22 2.31 -8.52 -12.77
N ALA A 23 1.04 -8.15 -12.64
CA ALA A 23 0.25 -8.34 -11.42
C ALA A 23 -1.15 -8.80 -11.76
N LYS A 24 -1.61 -9.87 -11.08
CA LYS A 24 -2.96 -10.37 -11.19
C LYS A 24 -3.86 -9.66 -10.19
N THR A 25 -5.01 -9.19 -10.66
CA THR A 25 -6.01 -8.56 -9.81
C THR A 25 -6.88 -9.60 -9.12
N GLY A 26 -7.19 -9.35 -7.87
CA GLY A 26 -8.19 -10.07 -7.09
C GLY A 26 -9.33 -9.15 -6.65
N LEU A 27 -10.19 -9.66 -5.81
CA LEU A 27 -11.33 -8.92 -5.25
C LEU A 27 -10.88 -7.74 -4.36
N ARG A 28 -9.73 -7.89 -3.68
CA ARG A 28 -9.20 -6.96 -2.68
C ARG A 28 -7.95 -6.17 -3.14
N GLY A 29 -7.66 -6.16 -4.43
CA GLY A 29 -6.44 -5.56 -4.98
C GLY A 29 -5.60 -6.56 -5.76
N PHE A 30 -4.30 -6.37 -5.82
CA PHE A 30 -3.40 -7.39 -6.35
C PHE A 30 -3.34 -8.59 -5.41
N GLU A 31 -3.13 -9.77 -5.98
CA GLU A 31 -2.94 -11.01 -5.21
C GLU A 31 -1.88 -10.78 -4.12
N TYR A 32 -2.20 -11.14 -2.87
CA TYR A 32 -1.40 -10.94 -1.66
C TYR A 32 -1.22 -9.48 -1.19
N ASP A 33 -1.88 -8.49 -1.77
CA ASP A 33 -1.66 -7.09 -1.37
C ASP A 33 -2.26 -6.78 0.00
N ARG A 34 -1.40 -6.51 1.00
CA ARG A 34 -1.75 -6.22 2.41
C ARG A 34 -2.63 -7.31 3.04
N GLU A 35 -2.39 -8.57 2.68
CA GLU A 35 -3.07 -9.70 3.32
C GLU A 35 -2.51 -10.03 4.69
N TRP A 36 -1.32 -9.54 5.02
CA TRP A 36 -0.74 -9.66 6.37
C TRP A 36 -0.52 -8.29 7.01
N MET A 37 -0.55 -8.32 8.35
CA MET A 37 -0.39 -7.13 9.18
C MET A 37 0.34 -7.46 10.48
N ILE A 38 1.26 -6.59 10.89
CA ILE A 38 1.90 -6.68 12.20
C ILE A 38 1.03 -5.94 13.22
N THR A 39 0.83 -6.56 14.38
CA THR A 39 0.00 -6.04 15.47
C THR A 39 0.75 -6.09 16.80
N ASP A 40 0.20 -5.43 17.82
CA ASP A 40 0.55 -5.68 19.20
C ASP A 40 -0.07 -7.00 19.71
N SER A 41 0.14 -7.34 20.99
CA SER A 41 -0.41 -8.56 21.60
C SER A 41 -1.94 -8.56 21.75
N ASN A 42 -2.60 -7.42 21.55
CA ASN A 42 -4.06 -7.28 21.56
C ASN A 42 -4.63 -7.20 20.14
N TYR A 43 -3.84 -7.55 19.13
CA TYR A 43 -4.20 -7.52 17.71
C TYR A 43 -4.56 -6.15 17.15
N HIS A 44 -4.10 -5.05 17.77
CA HIS A 44 -4.16 -3.71 17.19
C HIS A 44 -2.98 -3.50 16.24
N PHE A 45 -3.25 -2.98 15.04
CA PHE A 45 -2.22 -2.80 14.02
C PHE A 45 -1.10 -1.86 14.46
N ILE A 46 0.12 -2.22 14.03
CA ILE A 46 1.32 -1.41 14.15
C ILE A 46 1.83 -1.07 12.75
N SER A 47 2.35 0.12 12.59
CA SER A 47 2.83 0.62 11.31
C SER A 47 4.19 1.29 11.44
N GLN A 48 4.74 1.74 10.31
CA GLN A 48 5.94 2.58 10.30
C GLN A 48 5.82 3.88 11.11
N ARG A 49 4.60 4.29 11.53
CA ARG A 49 4.43 5.46 12.40
C ARG A 49 4.94 5.23 13.81
N GLU A 50 4.83 3.99 14.26
CA GLU A 50 5.20 3.51 15.58
C GLU A 50 6.61 2.90 15.59
N ILE A 51 6.97 2.18 14.50
CA ILE A 51 8.27 1.49 14.36
C ILE A 51 8.80 1.77 12.96
N GLU A 52 9.58 2.83 12.79
CA GLU A 52 10.11 3.28 11.50
C GLU A 52 10.96 2.19 10.82
N LEU A 53 11.63 1.36 11.59
CA LEU A 53 12.47 0.25 11.10
C LEU A 53 11.70 -0.75 10.21
N MET A 54 10.39 -0.87 10.36
CA MET A 54 9.54 -1.69 9.48
C MET A 54 9.71 -1.33 8.00
N ALA A 55 10.08 -0.09 7.67
CA ALA A 55 10.33 0.36 6.31
C ALA A 55 11.46 -0.41 5.61
N THR A 56 12.40 -0.97 6.36
CA THR A 56 13.59 -1.65 5.82
C THR A 56 13.38 -3.15 5.58
N PHE A 57 12.34 -3.73 6.18
CA PHE A 57 12.04 -5.16 6.08
C PHE A 57 11.56 -5.49 4.67
N LYS A 58 12.31 -6.33 3.96
CA LYS A 58 11.97 -6.76 2.61
C LYS A 58 10.97 -7.91 2.66
N THR A 59 10.10 -7.97 1.67
CA THR A 59 9.16 -9.09 1.50
C THR A 59 9.41 -9.78 0.17
N GLY A 60 9.11 -11.08 0.11
CA GLY A 60 9.12 -11.90 -1.08
C GLY A 60 7.98 -12.91 -1.03
N ILE A 61 7.53 -13.40 -2.17
CA ILE A 61 6.56 -14.50 -2.28
C ILE A 61 7.10 -15.51 -3.26
N ASN A 62 7.07 -16.78 -2.87
CA ASN A 62 7.31 -17.92 -3.75
C ASN A 62 6.05 -18.80 -3.82
N LEU A 63 6.17 -20.02 -4.36
CA LEU A 63 5.02 -20.92 -4.55
C LEU A 63 4.38 -21.40 -3.23
N SER A 64 5.09 -21.38 -2.12
CA SER A 64 4.64 -21.94 -0.84
C SER A 64 4.68 -20.98 0.32
N SER A 65 5.43 -19.87 0.22
CA SER A 65 5.72 -19.02 1.37
C SER A 65 5.72 -17.54 1.05
N LEU A 66 5.21 -16.74 1.99
CA LEU A 66 5.59 -15.36 2.17
C LEU A 66 6.92 -15.34 2.93
N ILE A 67 7.89 -14.61 2.43
CA ILE A 67 9.21 -14.48 3.02
C ILE A 67 9.38 -13.06 3.53
N ILE A 68 9.85 -12.91 4.76
CA ILE A 68 10.17 -11.61 5.37
C ILE A 68 11.66 -11.61 5.72
N HIS A 69 12.40 -10.62 5.26
CA HIS A 69 13.82 -10.47 5.54
C HIS A 69 14.10 -9.24 6.41
N SER A 70 14.95 -9.42 7.41
CA SER A 70 15.58 -8.36 8.21
C SER A 70 17.07 -8.60 8.24
N ASN A 71 17.86 -7.74 7.59
CA ASN A 71 19.31 -7.94 7.41
C ASN A 71 19.58 -9.35 6.83
N ASP A 72 20.37 -10.17 7.55
CA ASP A 72 20.73 -11.54 7.16
C ASP A 72 19.77 -12.62 7.68
N LYS A 73 18.68 -12.22 8.34
CA LYS A 73 17.69 -13.14 8.90
C LYS A 73 16.43 -13.19 8.04
N GLN A 74 15.78 -14.34 8.07
CA GLN A 74 14.59 -14.63 7.28
C GLN A 74 13.53 -15.32 8.14
N LEU A 75 12.27 -14.98 7.87
CA LEU A 75 11.09 -15.67 8.36
C LEU A 75 10.27 -16.16 7.16
N ASP A 76 9.92 -17.44 7.16
CA ASP A 76 9.07 -18.06 6.14
C ASP A 76 7.68 -18.32 6.72
N ILE A 77 6.65 -17.80 6.08
CA ILE A 77 5.24 -17.98 6.45
C ILE A 77 4.57 -18.84 5.38
N ASN A 78 4.08 -20.02 5.74
CA ASN A 78 3.41 -20.92 4.83
C ASN A 78 2.12 -20.27 4.27
N LEU A 79 1.95 -20.25 2.93
CA LEU A 79 0.76 -19.68 2.28
C LEU A 79 -0.48 -20.57 2.49
N SER A 80 -0.31 -21.88 2.70
CA SER A 80 -1.38 -22.87 2.87
C SER A 80 -1.17 -23.73 4.13
N PRO A 81 -1.17 -23.13 5.34
CA PRO A 81 -1.00 -23.87 6.58
C PRO A 81 -2.22 -24.75 6.87
N GLU A 82 -2.00 -25.91 7.50
CA GLU A 82 -3.08 -26.83 7.88
C GLU A 82 -4.03 -26.23 8.95
N LYS A 83 -3.47 -25.44 9.86
CA LYS A 83 -4.23 -24.77 10.93
C LYS A 83 -3.66 -23.40 11.20
N LEU A 84 -4.58 -22.46 11.40
CA LEU A 84 -4.31 -21.12 11.92
C LEU A 84 -5.23 -20.84 13.10
N HIS A 85 -4.77 -20.01 14.03
CA HIS A 85 -5.57 -19.59 15.16
C HIS A 85 -6.43 -18.38 14.79
N PRO A 86 -7.79 -18.50 14.81
CA PRO A 86 -8.67 -17.38 14.47
C PRO A 86 -8.61 -16.30 15.56
N VAL A 87 -8.52 -15.05 15.13
CA VAL A 87 -8.48 -13.86 15.99
C VAL A 87 -9.27 -12.73 15.36
N GLU A 88 -9.62 -11.74 16.17
CA GLU A 88 -10.11 -10.44 15.68
C GLU A 88 -8.97 -9.43 15.72
N ALA A 89 -8.65 -8.86 14.56
CA ALA A 89 -7.60 -7.84 14.44
C ALA A 89 -8.21 -6.47 14.11
N THR A 90 -7.69 -5.42 14.74
CA THR A 90 -8.17 -4.06 14.55
C THR A 90 -7.24 -3.29 13.62
N VAL A 91 -7.77 -2.78 12.52
CA VAL A 91 -7.09 -1.85 11.62
C VAL A 91 -7.88 -0.54 11.52
N TRP A 92 -7.28 0.56 11.99
CA TRP A 92 -7.97 1.84 12.22
C TRP A 92 -9.15 1.66 13.18
N GLY A 93 -10.37 1.86 12.72
CA GLY A 93 -11.59 1.62 13.48
C GLY A 93 -12.31 0.32 13.13
N ASP A 94 -11.79 -0.44 12.17
CA ASP A 94 -12.42 -1.67 11.67
C ASP A 94 -11.89 -2.88 12.45
N VAL A 95 -12.78 -3.73 12.93
CA VAL A 95 -12.46 -5.06 13.46
C VAL A 95 -12.66 -6.07 12.34
N CYS A 96 -11.63 -6.87 12.07
CA CYS A 96 -11.60 -7.85 11.00
C CYS A 96 -11.29 -9.24 11.52
N ASN A 97 -11.99 -10.25 11.03
CA ASN A 97 -11.60 -11.64 11.25
C ASN A 97 -10.24 -11.90 10.58
N ALA A 98 -9.33 -12.47 11.32
CA ALA A 98 -7.97 -12.74 10.89
C ALA A 98 -7.47 -14.07 11.50
N TYR A 99 -6.29 -14.48 11.10
CA TYR A 99 -5.61 -15.62 11.65
C TYR A 99 -4.23 -15.21 12.14
N ASP A 100 -3.87 -15.65 13.34
CA ASP A 100 -2.54 -15.46 13.90
C ASP A 100 -1.56 -16.49 13.31
N GLU A 101 -0.42 -16.03 12.84
CA GLU A 101 0.63 -16.87 12.24
C GLU A 101 1.49 -17.63 13.27
N GLY A 102 1.20 -17.46 14.55
CA GLY A 102 1.78 -18.24 15.63
C GLY A 102 2.99 -17.63 16.32
N ASP A 103 3.52 -18.38 17.28
CA ASP A 103 4.54 -17.87 18.21
C ASP A 103 5.94 -17.77 17.59
N GLU A 104 6.24 -18.55 16.55
CA GLU A 104 7.49 -18.44 15.81
C GLU A 104 7.59 -17.08 15.13
N ALA A 105 6.54 -16.70 14.37
CA ALA A 105 6.46 -15.39 13.73
C ALA A 105 6.50 -14.25 14.73
N SER A 106 5.78 -14.40 15.84
CA SER A 106 5.76 -13.43 16.95
C SER A 106 7.17 -13.23 17.55
N SER A 107 7.84 -14.32 17.86
CA SER A 107 9.18 -14.30 18.47
C SER A 107 10.20 -13.66 17.50
N TRP A 108 10.17 -14.04 16.24
CA TRP A 108 11.05 -13.48 15.22
C TRP A 108 10.83 -11.97 15.06
N LEU A 109 9.59 -11.53 14.87
CA LEU A 109 9.27 -10.11 14.71
C LEU A 109 9.66 -9.29 15.93
N THR A 110 9.38 -9.83 17.14
CA THR A 110 9.71 -9.14 18.39
C THR A 110 11.22 -9.02 18.59
N ASN A 111 11.99 -10.03 18.17
CA ASN A 111 13.46 -9.98 18.25
C ASN A 111 14.06 -8.97 17.26
N GLU A 112 13.48 -8.85 16.05
CA GLU A 112 14.02 -7.99 15.01
C GLU A 112 13.53 -6.52 15.13
N LEU A 113 12.29 -6.28 15.55
CA LEU A 113 11.69 -4.94 15.65
C LEU A 113 11.65 -4.40 17.08
N GLY A 114 11.90 -5.26 18.08
CA GLY A 114 11.73 -4.91 19.49
C GLY A 114 10.29 -5.08 19.96
N LYS A 115 10.11 -4.96 21.27
CA LYS A 115 8.78 -4.92 21.90
C LYS A 115 8.13 -3.57 21.66
N TYR A 116 6.84 -3.56 21.40
CA TYR A 116 6.05 -2.33 21.33
C TYR A 116 5.30 -2.11 22.64
N LYS A 117 5.59 -1.01 23.36
CA LYS A 117 5.02 -0.68 24.68
C LYS A 117 5.11 -1.84 25.69
N GLY A 118 6.20 -2.60 25.65
CA GLY A 118 6.43 -3.76 26.50
C GLY A 118 5.81 -5.08 26.02
N SER A 119 4.96 -5.06 24.99
CA SER A 119 4.28 -6.23 24.44
C SER A 119 5.03 -6.82 23.24
N SER A 120 4.90 -8.13 23.06
CA SER A 120 5.39 -8.81 21.86
C SER A 120 4.56 -8.43 20.64
N LEU A 121 5.17 -8.50 19.46
CA LEU A 121 4.49 -8.30 18.18
C LEU A 121 3.86 -9.61 17.71
N ARG A 122 2.77 -9.51 16.96
CA ARG A 122 2.13 -10.65 16.29
C ARG A 122 2.06 -10.38 14.79
N LEU A 123 2.04 -11.43 13.98
CA LEU A 123 1.71 -11.38 12.56
C LEU A 123 0.34 -11.99 12.36
N VAL A 124 -0.55 -11.27 11.71
CA VAL A 124 -1.89 -11.79 11.41
C VAL A 124 -2.14 -11.78 9.91
N ARG A 125 -2.90 -12.79 9.43
CA ARG A 125 -3.38 -12.93 8.05
C ARG A 125 -4.84 -12.60 7.98
N PHE A 126 -5.25 -11.81 7.00
CA PHE A 126 -6.65 -11.50 6.71
C PHE A 126 -7.43 -12.76 6.38
N SER A 127 -8.62 -12.97 6.96
CA SER A 127 -9.43 -14.13 6.65
C SER A 127 -9.94 -14.07 5.20
N ALA A 128 -9.88 -15.20 4.51
CA ALA A 128 -10.39 -15.29 3.13
C ALA A 128 -11.90 -14.99 3.05
N GLU A 129 -12.63 -15.31 4.12
CA GLU A 129 -14.09 -15.14 4.23
C GLU A 129 -14.50 -13.73 4.71
N GLU A 130 -13.54 -12.96 5.25
CA GLU A 130 -13.80 -11.61 5.75
C GLU A 130 -14.07 -10.65 4.58
N LYS A 131 -15.03 -9.73 4.80
CA LYS A 131 -15.38 -8.69 3.86
C LYS A 131 -15.12 -7.32 4.47
N ARG A 132 -14.23 -6.57 3.86
CA ARG A 132 -13.95 -5.19 4.21
C ARG A 132 -14.21 -4.29 3.00
N PRO A 133 -15.48 -3.88 2.79
CA PRO A 133 -15.87 -3.13 1.60
C PRO A 133 -15.27 -1.72 1.60
N VAL A 134 -14.99 -1.22 0.40
CA VAL A 134 -14.77 0.21 0.19
C VAL A 134 -16.07 0.94 0.52
N PRO A 135 -16.05 2.15 1.16
CA PRO A 135 -17.26 2.88 1.49
C PRO A 135 -18.15 3.11 0.26
N GLU A 136 -19.46 2.96 0.46
CA GLU A 136 -20.48 2.93 -0.60
C GLU A 136 -20.46 4.19 -1.50
N GLU A 137 -20.17 5.34 -0.91
CA GLU A 137 -20.03 6.62 -1.62
C GLU A 137 -18.99 6.63 -2.75
N TYR A 138 -18.03 5.70 -2.72
CA TYR A 138 -16.98 5.55 -3.75
C TYR A 138 -17.23 4.41 -4.73
N LEU A 139 -18.24 3.56 -4.49
CA LEU A 139 -18.46 2.36 -5.29
C LEU A 139 -19.14 2.65 -6.62
N ASN A 140 -20.08 3.62 -6.67
CA ASN A 140 -20.88 3.91 -7.87
C ASN A 140 -21.53 2.66 -8.47
N GLY A 141 -22.06 1.77 -7.62
CA GLY A 141 -22.73 0.54 -8.03
C GLY A 141 -21.79 -0.63 -8.36
N VAL A 142 -20.49 -0.50 -8.12
CA VAL A 142 -19.49 -1.57 -8.30
C VAL A 142 -19.04 -2.06 -6.94
N SER A 143 -18.85 -3.36 -6.76
CA SER A 143 -18.29 -3.91 -5.53
C SER A 143 -16.76 -3.82 -5.54
N ALA A 144 -16.18 -3.36 -4.45
CA ALA A 144 -14.74 -3.39 -4.21
C ALA A 144 -14.47 -3.59 -2.71
N GLU A 145 -13.43 -4.33 -2.41
CA GLU A 145 -13.01 -4.65 -1.04
C GLU A 145 -11.52 -4.36 -0.88
N SER A 146 -11.05 -4.35 0.35
CA SER A 146 -9.62 -4.29 0.67
C SER A 146 -9.31 -5.25 1.82
N ALA A 147 -8.09 -5.79 1.87
CA ALA A 147 -7.62 -6.51 3.05
C ALA A 147 -7.17 -5.50 4.13
N PHE A 148 -5.94 -5.58 4.62
CA PHE A 148 -5.43 -4.61 5.60
C PHE A 148 -4.91 -3.30 4.98
N SER A 149 -5.20 -2.99 3.70
CA SER A 149 -4.93 -1.66 3.15
C SER A 149 -5.77 -0.59 3.85
N ASP A 150 -5.43 0.69 3.69
CA ASP A 150 -6.10 1.72 4.51
C ASP A 150 -7.59 1.82 4.21
N GLN A 151 -8.01 1.81 2.95
CA GLN A 151 -9.43 1.87 2.58
C GLN A 151 -9.70 1.34 1.16
N PHE A 152 -8.74 1.49 0.25
CA PHE A 152 -8.89 1.15 -1.17
C PHE A 152 -7.95 0.03 -1.59
N PRO A 153 -8.35 -0.80 -2.55
CA PRO A 153 -7.51 -1.89 -3.06
C PRO A 153 -6.32 -1.41 -3.90
N TYR A 154 -6.40 -0.21 -4.50
CA TYR A 154 -5.33 0.30 -5.36
C TYR A 154 -5.00 1.75 -5.06
N LEU A 155 -3.71 2.06 -5.08
CA LEU A 155 -3.17 3.40 -5.14
C LEU A 155 -2.44 3.57 -6.48
N ILE A 156 -2.87 4.55 -7.28
CA ILE A 156 -2.25 4.90 -8.56
C ILE A 156 -1.55 6.25 -8.40
N THR A 157 -0.29 6.33 -8.82
CA THR A 157 0.53 7.55 -8.77
C THR A 157 1.13 7.83 -10.14
N SER A 158 1.64 9.05 -10.38
CA SER A 158 2.32 9.39 -11.62
C SER A 158 3.74 9.92 -11.38
N TRP A 159 4.61 9.70 -12.35
CA TRP A 159 5.97 10.27 -12.35
C TRP A 159 5.93 11.79 -12.41
N GLU A 160 4.96 12.36 -13.13
CA GLU A 160 4.74 13.80 -13.25
C GLU A 160 4.43 14.44 -11.90
N SER A 161 3.59 13.77 -11.08
CA SER A 161 3.32 14.22 -9.70
C SER A 161 4.57 14.18 -8.84
N LEU A 162 5.39 13.13 -8.96
CA LEU A 162 6.65 13.03 -8.21
C LEU A 162 7.65 14.10 -8.65
N ASP A 163 7.82 14.34 -9.95
CA ASP A 163 8.70 15.39 -10.47
C ASP A 163 8.26 16.79 -9.99
N LYS A 164 6.97 17.08 -10.01
CA LYS A 164 6.40 18.32 -9.48
C LYS A 164 6.71 18.49 -7.98
N LEU A 165 6.55 17.43 -7.20
CA LEU A 165 6.88 17.43 -5.77
C LEU A 165 8.37 17.66 -5.55
N ASN A 166 9.25 16.91 -6.21
CA ASN A 166 10.70 17.00 -6.06
C ASN A 166 11.24 18.37 -6.49
N LYS A 167 10.74 18.94 -7.57
CA LYS A 167 11.02 20.35 -7.92
C LYS A 167 10.62 21.32 -6.81
N GLY A 168 9.49 21.05 -6.15
CA GLY A 168 9.02 21.84 -5.01
C GLY A 168 9.90 21.73 -3.76
N LEU A 169 10.44 20.54 -3.49
CA LEU A 169 11.38 20.27 -2.39
C LEU A 169 12.73 20.94 -2.63
N ILE A 170 13.32 20.73 -3.81
CA ILE A 170 14.62 21.30 -4.19
C ILE A 170 14.60 22.85 -4.10
N LYS A 171 13.51 23.50 -4.51
CA LYS A 171 13.34 24.97 -4.36
C LYS A 171 13.41 25.46 -2.90
N LYS A 172 13.23 24.57 -1.93
CA LYS A 172 13.36 24.84 -0.50
C LYS A 172 14.67 24.34 0.10
N SER A 173 15.59 23.86 -0.72
CA SER A 173 16.83 23.21 -0.28
C SER A 173 16.59 21.93 0.54
N SER A 174 15.43 21.29 0.34
CA SER A 174 15.12 19.96 0.89
C SER A 174 15.52 18.88 -0.11
N ASN A 175 15.77 17.68 0.41
CA ASN A 175 16.12 16.52 -0.42
C ASN A 175 14.90 16.06 -1.24
N ASP A 176 15.14 15.54 -2.43
CA ASP A 176 14.15 14.83 -3.20
C ASP A 176 13.73 13.52 -2.52
N VAL A 177 12.56 13.01 -2.91
CA VAL A 177 12.00 11.79 -2.36
C VAL A 177 11.72 10.77 -3.46
N SER A 178 11.85 9.48 -3.12
CA SER A 178 11.54 8.38 -4.03
C SER A 178 10.04 8.05 -4.05
N MET A 179 9.58 7.44 -5.15
CA MET A 179 8.23 6.95 -5.31
C MET A 179 7.85 5.93 -4.21
N SER A 180 8.80 5.16 -3.72
CA SER A 180 8.60 4.13 -2.69
C SER A 180 8.01 4.67 -1.38
N ARG A 181 8.25 5.97 -1.05
CA ARG A 181 7.66 6.61 0.15
C ARG A 181 6.14 6.67 0.11
N PHE A 182 5.56 6.68 -1.09
CA PHE A 182 4.11 6.77 -1.30
C PHE A 182 3.44 5.40 -1.40
N ARG A 183 4.21 4.32 -1.56
CA ARG A 183 3.74 2.94 -1.55
C ARG A 183 2.60 2.66 -2.55
N PRO A 184 2.75 3.09 -3.83
CA PRO A 184 1.72 2.86 -4.84
C PRO A 184 1.66 1.40 -5.26
N ASN A 185 0.48 0.95 -5.74
CA ASN A 185 0.34 -0.32 -6.44
C ASN A 185 0.68 -0.18 -7.92
N ILE A 186 0.33 0.97 -8.52
CA ILE A 186 0.50 1.25 -9.94
C ILE A 186 1.16 2.63 -10.09
N VAL A 187 2.25 2.69 -10.81
CA VAL A 187 2.89 3.94 -11.21
C VAL A 187 2.68 4.13 -12.70
N VAL A 188 2.25 5.31 -13.10
CA VAL A 188 2.04 5.65 -14.50
C VAL A 188 2.93 6.81 -14.93
N LYS A 189 3.18 6.91 -16.25
CA LYS A 189 3.78 8.05 -16.89
C LYS A 189 2.82 8.59 -17.94
N GLY A 190 2.84 9.92 -18.17
CA GLY A 190 1.97 10.59 -19.14
C GLY A 190 0.66 11.08 -18.52
N LEU A 191 0.57 11.21 -17.18
CA LEU A 191 -0.55 11.82 -16.48
C LEU A 191 -0.06 12.93 -15.54
N GLU A 192 -0.34 14.15 -15.91
CA GLU A 192 -0.16 15.32 -15.03
C GLU A 192 -1.33 15.41 -14.04
N ASP A 193 -1.05 15.87 -12.82
CA ASP A 193 -2.05 16.17 -11.79
C ASP A 193 -3.10 15.05 -11.59
N ILE A 194 -2.65 13.78 -11.55
CA ILE A 194 -3.54 12.63 -11.35
C ILE A 194 -4.45 12.79 -10.12
N GLU A 195 -4.01 13.52 -9.12
CA GLU A 195 -4.74 13.80 -7.88
C GLU A 195 -6.02 14.62 -8.12
N LYS A 196 -6.14 15.31 -9.26
CA LYS A 196 -7.31 16.07 -9.66
C LYS A 196 -8.30 15.28 -10.54
N MET A 197 -7.97 14.04 -10.86
CA MET A 197 -8.76 13.20 -11.78
C MET A 197 -9.82 12.36 -11.06
N THR A 198 -10.31 12.80 -9.91
CA THR A 198 -11.41 12.11 -9.19
C THR A 198 -12.62 11.94 -10.13
N SER A 199 -13.24 10.76 -10.08
CA SER A 199 -14.35 10.34 -10.93
C SER A 199 -13.99 10.03 -12.40
N SER A 200 -12.74 10.19 -12.81
CA SER A 200 -12.26 9.73 -14.12
C SER A 200 -11.98 8.21 -14.11
N ASN A 201 -11.94 7.63 -15.29
CA ASN A 201 -11.57 6.22 -15.46
C ASN A 201 -10.28 6.09 -16.27
N LEU A 202 -9.46 5.10 -15.90
CA LEU A 202 -8.28 4.70 -16.65
C LEU A 202 -8.54 3.33 -17.27
N SER A 203 -8.56 3.22 -18.60
CA SER A 203 -8.86 1.98 -19.30
C SER A 203 -7.71 1.49 -20.16
N CYS A 204 -7.42 0.19 -20.08
CA CYS A 204 -6.55 -0.54 -20.99
C CYS A 204 -7.41 -1.35 -21.96
N THR A 205 -7.51 -0.88 -23.20
CA THR A 205 -8.34 -1.55 -24.22
C THR A 205 -7.73 -2.91 -24.64
N GLU A 206 -6.40 -3.01 -24.69
CA GLU A 206 -5.70 -4.21 -25.13
C GLU A 206 -5.90 -5.41 -24.17
N ARG A 207 -6.10 -5.14 -22.85
CA ARG A 207 -6.27 -6.16 -21.82
C ARG A 207 -7.64 -6.12 -21.14
N ASN A 208 -8.55 -5.29 -21.65
CA ASN A 208 -9.94 -5.20 -21.23
C ASN A 208 -10.11 -5.00 -19.72
N TYR A 209 -9.37 -4.05 -19.12
CA TYR A 209 -9.59 -3.64 -17.74
C TYR A 209 -9.76 -2.13 -17.62
N GLN A 210 -10.43 -1.71 -16.55
CA GLN A 210 -10.70 -0.32 -16.25
C GLN A 210 -10.63 -0.05 -14.75
N PHE A 211 -9.91 1.00 -14.37
CA PHE A 211 -9.89 1.54 -13.01
C PHE A 211 -10.76 2.79 -12.92
N GLY A 212 -11.55 2.89 -11.87
CA GLY A 212 -12.20 4.14 -11.47
C GLY A 212 -11.37 4.85 -10.41
N LEU A 213 -10.94 6.07 -10.72
CA LEU A 213 -10.29 6.96 -9.77
C LEU A 213 -11.34 7.55 -8.82
N ARG A 214 -11.18 7.42 -7.51
CA ARG A 214 -12.25 7.69 -6.57
C ARG A 214 -11.98 8.88 -5.66
N LYS A 215 -10.74 9.02 -5.21
CA LYS A 215 -10.41 10.01 -4.19
C LYS A 215 -8.90 10.25 -4.14
N PRO A 216 -8.42 11.50 -4.04
CA PRO A 216 -7.02 11.78 -3.80
C PRO A 216 -6.55 11.09 -2.51
N CYS A 217 -5.37 10.48 -2.55
CA CYS A 217 -4.84 9.79 -1.39
C CYS A 217 -4.19 10.78 -0.42
N LYS A 218 -4.81 10.97 0.75
CA LYS A 218 -4.26 11.79 1.84
C LYS A 218 -3.03 11.11 2.44
N ARG A 219 -1.95 11.86 2.59
CA ARG A 219 -0.67 11.33 3.07
C ARG A 219 -0.48 11.64 4.56
N CYS A 220 0.25 10.75 5.23
CA CYS A 220 0.56 10.84 6.66
C CYS A 220 2.07 10.78 6.91
N LYS A 221 2.49 10.78 8.16
CA LYS A 221 3.91 10.70 8.60
C LYS A 221 4.74 9.63 7.85
N ILE A 222 4.15 8.53 7.39
CA ILE A 222 4.91 7.45 6.72
C ILE A 222 5.75 7.97 5.53
N VAL A 223 5.25 8.98 4.79
CA VAL A 223 6.01 9.52 3.64
C VAL A 223 7.25 10.32 4.03
N THR A 224 7.42 10.68 5.30
CA THR A 224 8.64 11.31 5.81
C THR A 224 9.77 10.30 6.07
N ILE A 225 9.44 9.01 6.14
CA ILE A 225 10.37 7.93 6.43
C ILE A 225 11.09 7.50 5.15
N ASN A 226 12.40 7.44 5.20
CA ASN A 226 13.20 6.86 4.13
C ASN A 226 12.98 5.34 4.12
N GLN A 227 12.48 4.80 3.00
CA GLN A 227 12.12 3.39 2.88
C GLN A 227 13.35 2.46 2.76
N ASP A 228 14.56 3.01 2.65
CA ASP A 228 15.78 2.21 2.53
C ASP A 228 16.48 1.98 3.87
N ASN A 229 16.42 2.96 4.78
CA ASN A 229 17.11 2.90 6.07
C ASN A 229 16.21 3.19 7.30
N GLY A 230 14.93 3.54 7.10
CA GLY A 230 14.00 3.86 8.19
C GLY A 230 14.19 5.25 8.81
N GLU A 231 15.11 6.08 8.32
CA GLU A 231 15.41 7.38 8.90
C GLU A 231 14.40 8.46 8.52
N ILE A 232 14.21 9.43 9.41
CA ILE A 232 13.46 10.65 9.18
C ILE A 232 14.44 11.82 9.27
N ILE A 233 14.95 12.29 8.11
CA ILE A 233 15.87 13.42 8.06
C ILE A 233 15.12 14.74 8.21
N GLU A 234 14.00 14.87 7.52
CA GLU A 234 13.16 16.07 7.49
C GLU A 234 11.72 15.75 7.95
N PRO A 235 11.40 15.89 9.25
CA PRO A 235 10.13 15.40 9.81
C PRO A 235 8.86 16.04 9.24
N LYS A 236 8.98 17.22 8.62
CA LYS A 236 7.85 17.95 8.01
C LYS A 236 7.73 17.72 6.52
N GLU A 237 8.79 17.27 5.85
CA GLU A 237 8.79 17.01 4.42
C GLU A 237 8.61 15.51 4.10
N PRO A 238 7.96 15.16 3.02
CA PRO A 238 7.38 16.01 1.96
C PRO A 238 5.98 16.57 2.26
N LEU A 239 5.39 16.34 3.44
CA LEU A 239 4.01 16.73 3.77
C LEU A 239 3.75 18.23 3.64
N ALA A 240 4.69 19.08 4.13
CA ALA A 240 4.55 20.52 4.04
C ALA A 240 4.58 20.99 2.58
N THR A 241 5.45 20.42 1.76
CA THR A 241 5.52 20.75 0.33
C THR A 241 4.30 20.26 -0.44
N LEU A 242 3.79 19.04 -0.17
CA LEU A 242 2.55 18.53 -0.75
C LEU A 242 1.36 19.45 -0.45
N THR A 243 1.23 19.88 0.81
CA THR A 243 0.17 20.82 1.24
C THR A 243 0.28 22.15 0.50
N ARG A 244 1.49 22.70 0.35
CA ARG A 244 1.74 23.96 -0.34
C ARG A 244 1.47 23.89 -1.84
N LEU A 245 1.79 22.76 -2.48
CA LEU A 245 1.60 22.57 -3.93
C LEU A 245 0.15 22.33 -4.32
N LYS A 246 -0.74 22.10 -3.35
CA LYS A 246 -2.19 21.91 -3.56
C LYS A 246 -2.48 20.91 -4.67
N PHE A 247 -2.05 19.66 -4.48
CA PHE A 247 -2.34 18.59 -5.43
C PHE A 247 -3.84 18.29 -5.56
N SER A 248 -4.67 18.67 -4.59
CA SER A 248 -6.14 18.68 -4.69
C SER A 248 -6.64 20.11 -4.56
N ASP A 249 -7.54 20.52 -5.43
CA ASP A 249 -8.14 21.86 -5.40
C ASP A 249 -9.33 21.91 -4.44
N GLU A 250 -9.99 20.79 -4.17
CA GLU A 250 -11.21 20.70 -3.39
C GLU A 250 -10.95 20.57 -1.88
N ILE A 251 -9.84 19.96 -1.50
CA ILE A 251 -9.57 19.59 -0.11
C ILE A 251 -8.18 20.10 0.31
N TYR A 252 -8.12 20.80 1.43
CA TYR A 252 -6.84 21.23 2.01
C TYR A 252 -6.12 20.04 2.67
N GLY A 253 -4.83 19.86 2.34
CA GLY A 253 -3.98 18.83 2.95
C GLY A 253 -2.84 18.35 2.05
N ALA A 254 -2.10 17.38 2.54
CA ALA A 254 -1.06 16.70 1.80
C ALA A 254 -1.67 15.52 1.04
N PHE A 255 -1.74 15.60 -0.29
CA PHE A 255 -2.27 14.55 -1.16
C PHE A 255 -1.21 14.12 -2.17
N PHE A 256 -1.18 12.83 -2.51
CA PHE A 256 -0.33 12.30 -3.56
C PHE A 256 -0.89 10.96 -4.07
N GLY A 257 -1.20 10.89 -5.36
CA GLY A 257 -1.84 9.76 -6.02
C GLY A 257 -3.35 9.70 -5.81
N GLN A 258 -3.99 8.77 -6.51
CA GLN A 258 -5.42 8.50 -6.47
C GLN A 258 -5.69 7.10 -5.91
N ASN A 259 -6.60 7.02 -4.96
CA ASN A 259 -7.24 5.77 -4.58
C ASN A 259 -8.16 5.32 -5.70
N ALA A 260 -8.11 4.05 -6.04
CA ALA A 260 -8.83 3.50 -7.18
C ALA A 260 -9.45 2.14 -6.87
N ILE A 261 -10.50 1.81 -7.64
CA ILE A 261 -11.13 0.49 -7.67
C ILE A 261 -11.10 -0.06 -9.09
N LEU A 262 -11.04 -1.38 -9.23
CA LEU A 262 -11.21 -2.05 -10.51
C LEU A 262 -12.71 -2.08 -10.86
N LEU A 263 -13.05 -1.64 -12.07
CA LEU A 263 -14.45 -1.58 -12.51
C LEU A 263 -14.91 -2.85 -13.24
N SER A 264 -14.00 -3.76 -13.57
CA SER A 264 -14.33 -5.06 -14.14
C SER A 264 -14.61 -6.08 -13.04
N ASN A 265 -15.64 -6.90 -13.22
CA ASN A 265 -15.98 -7.99 -12.29
C ASN A 265 -15.11 -9.24 -12.46
N GLN A 266 -14.18 -9.23 -13.43
CA GLN A 266 -13.31 -10.37 -13.71
C GLN A 266 -11.88 -10.03 -13.32
N SER A 267 -11.17 -11.01 -12.78
CA SER A 267 -9.73 -10.89 -12.56
C SER A 267 -9.01 -10.67 -13.89
N CYS A 268 -8.07 -9.75 -13.90
CA CYS A 268 -7.24 -9.47 -15.07
C CYS A 268 -5.77 -9.41 -14.65
N THR A 269 -4.88 -9.42 -15.64
CA THR A 269 -3.44 -9.27 -15.41
C THR A 269 -2.98 -7.96 -16.01
N LEU A 270 -2.44 -7.09 -15.16
CA LEU A 270 -1.76 -5.87 -15.58
C LEU A 270 -0.31 -6.18 -15.91
N ARG A 271 0.28 -5.42 -16.82
CA ARG A 271 1.72 -5.51 -17.15
C ARG A 271 2.36 -4.13 -17.20
N VAL A 272 3.62 -4.08 -16.81
CA VAL A 272 4.46 -2.92 -17.10
C VAL A 272 4.49 -2.75 -18.62
N GLY A 273 4.25 -1.52 -19.09
CA GLY A 273 4.10 -1.21 -20.51
C GLY A 273 2.66 -1.05 -20.99
N ASP A 274 1.65 -1.49 -20.24
CA ASP A 274 0.23 -1.33 -20.61
C ASP A 274 -0.11 0.14 -20.83
N LYS A 275 -0.80 0.42 -21.94
CA LYS A 275 -1.22 1.76 -22.32
C LYS A 275 -2.62 2.05 -21.80
N LEU A 276 -2.76 3.20 -21.14
CA LEU A 276 -4.00 3.63 -20.51
C LEU A 276 -4.58 4.86 -21.21
N LYS A 277 -5.90 4.86 -21.41
CA LYS A 277 -6.68 6.01 -21.83
C LYS A 277 -7.47 6.54 -20.64
N ILE A 278 -7.63 7.87 -20.59
CA ILE A 278 -8.53 8.56 -19.63
C ILE A 278 -9.88 8.67 -20.33
N ASN A 279 -10.94 8.34 -19.57
CA ASN A 279 -12.34 8.47 -20.01
C ASN A 279 -13.14 9.26 -18.98
#